data_92cddd42c0e236275468fed3cc8c3911
#
_entry.id   92cddd42c0e236275468fed3cc8c3911
#
_cell.length_a   1.000
_cell.length_b   1.000
_cell.length_c   1.000
_cell.angle_alpha   90.00
_cell.angle_beta   90.00
_cell.angle_gamma   90.00
#
_symmetry.space_group_name_H-M   'P 1'
#
loop_
_entity.id
_entity.type
_entity.pdbx_description
1 polymer ?
#
loop_
_entity_poly.entity_id
_entity_poly.type
_entity_poly.pdbx_seq_one_letter_code
_entity_poly.pdbx_strand_id
1 'polypeptide(L)'
;DMLPVICISSETSRESIRRVYGLGASDYFTRPFDAMTVFHRVESTIALHDKMTGDLQDAMKMLSSIFHRILKINLSTDTYTVIRGKDSTAFMNPSLSESLKMMADHKYIYEEDQEEYLKFCSIDNLRRELAKGRERISLNYRTLIKQEYRWVFMEVIRSAEYKPDDQIAMMYI
;
A
#
# COMPACT_ATOMS: atom_id res chain seq x y z
N ASP A 1 -9.61 6.48 -7.02
CA ASP A 1 -10.03 7.83 -6.56
C ASP A 1 -11.51 7.76 -6.23
N MET A 2 -11.85 7.86 -4.94
CA MET A 2 -13.26 7.97 -4.54
C MET A 2 -13.66 9.45 -4.62
N LEU A 3 -14.57 9.78 -5.52
CA LEU A 3 -15.15 11.12 -5.59
C LEU A 3 -15.98 11.40 -4.34
N PRO A 4 -16.00 12.63 -3.83
CA PRO A 4 -16.88 12.99 -2.72
C PRO A 4 -18.34 12.89 -3.18
N VAL A 5 -19.17 12.23 -2.36
CA VAL A 5 -20.59 12.03 -2.64
C VAL A 5 -21.42 12.87 -1.70
N ILE A 6 -22.31 13.70 -2.25
CA ILE A 6 -23.23 14.53 -1.49
C ILE A 6 -24.65 14.03 -1.72
N CYS A 7 -25.37 13.73 -0.64
CA CYS A 7 -26.74 13.27 -0.70
C CYS A 7 -27.73 14.44 -0.48
N ILE A 8 -28.76 14.54 -1.32
CA ILE A 8 -29.83 15.52 -1.18
C ILE A 8 -31.16 14.78 -1.02
N SER A 9 -31.88 15.01 0.08
CA SER A 9 -33.13 14.32 0.39
C SER A 9 -34.14 15.24 1.10
N SER A 10 -35.41 14.87 1.09
CA SER A 10 -36.43 15.44 1.96
C SER A 10 -36.55 14.72 3.32
N GLU A 11 -35.85 13.62 3.48
CA GLU A 11 -35.82 12.82 4.71
C GLU A 11 -34.97 13.52 5.78
N THR A 12 -35.52 13.69 6.99
CA THR A 12 -34.87 14.43 8.09
C THR A 12 -34.59 13.55 9.32
N SER A 13 -34.93 12.25 9.26
CA SER A 13 -34.69 11.36 10.39
C SER A 13 -33.19 11.16 10.65
N ARG A 14 -32.81 11.14 11.93
CA ARG A 14 -31.43 10.91 12.34
C ARG A 14 -30.90 9.54 11.88
N GLU A 15 -31.78 8.55 11.77
CA GLU A 15 -31.43 7.21 11.33
C GLU A 15 -31.04 7.20 9.84
N SER A 16 -31.84 7.82 9.00
CA SER A 16 -31.57 7.97 7.55
C SER A 16 -30.29 8.75 7.31
N ILE A 17 -30.05 9.83 8.03
CA ILE A 17 -28.82 10.62 7.94
C ILE A 17 -27.59 9.77 8.34
N ARG A 18 -27.65 9.05 9.48
CA ARG A 18 -26.56 8.15 9.91
C ARG A 18 -26.27 7.06 8.88
N ARG A 19 -27.31 6.48 8.28
CA ARG A 19 -27.18 5.45 7.26
C ARG A 19 -26.43 5.98 6.03
N VAL A 20 -26.75 7.18 5.58
CA VAL A 20 -26.12 7.81 4.41
C VAL A 20 -24.63 8.07 4.66
N TYR A 21 -24.28 8.63 5.84
CA TYR A 21 -22.86 8.77 6.22
C TYR A 21 -22.15 7.42 6.39
N GLY A 22 -22.83 6.41 6.95
CA GLY A 22 -22.31 5.05 7.07
C GLY A 22 -22.05 4.35 5.72
N LEU A 23 -22.71 4.78 4.65
CA LEU A 23 -22.48 4.36 3.27
C LEU A 23 -21.36 5.13 2.57
N GLY A 24 -20.71 6.09 3.26
CA GLY A 24 -19.55 6.83 2.74
C GLY A 24 -19.90 8.16 2.08
N ALA A 25 -21.12 8.71 2.30
CA ALA A 25 -21.41 10.05 1.83
C ALA A 25 -20.56 11.10 2.57
N SER A 26 -20.04 12.07 1.83
CA SER A 26 -19.24 13.18 2.34
C SER A 26 -20.09 14.24 3.01
N ASP A 27 -21.32 14.42 2.53
CA ASP A 27 -22.28 15.38 3.11
C ASP A 27 -23.74 15.00 2.81
N TYR A 28 -24.66 15.64 3.56
CA TYR A 28 -26.10 15.42 3.45
C TYR A 28 -26.88 16.74 3.57
N PHE A 29 -27.78 16.99 2.60
CA PHE A 29 -28.66 18.16 2.59
C PHE A 29 -30.13 17.76 2.65
N THR A 30 -30.89 18.48 3.48
CA THR A 30 -32.35 18.35 3.54
C THR A 30 -33.04 19.43 2.72
N ARG A 31 -34.12 19.06 2.03
CA ARG A 31 -34.98 20.02 1.36
C ARG A 31 -36.00 20.60 2.34
N PRO A 32 -36.35 21.92 2.23
CA PRO A 32 -35.80 22.93 1.31
C PRO A 32 -34.39 23.36 1.77
N PHE A 33 -33.52 23.73 0.83
CA PHE A 33 -32.18 24.23 1.11
C PHE A 33 -31.93 25.57 0.43
N ASP A 34 -31.05 26.36 1.02
CA ASP A 34 -30.55 27.60 0.42
C ASP A 34 -29.40 27.27 -0.54
N ALA A 35 -29.47 27.81 -1.76
CA ALA A 35 -28.49 27.53 -2.80
C ALA A 35 -27.08 27.99 -2.43
N MET A 36 -26.92 29.11 -1.71
CA MET A 36 -25.60 29.59 -1.27
C MET A 36 -24.98 28.66 -0.24
N THR A 37 -25.77 28.15 0.70
CA THR A 37 -25.31 27.15 1.70
C THR A 37 -24.82 25.87 1.02
N VAL A 38 -25.57 25.36 0.03
CA VAL A 38 -25.16 24.19 -0.74
C VAL A 38 -23.85 24.46 -1.48
N PHE A 39 -23.76 25.61 -2.16
CA PHE A 39 -22.55 25.99 -2.92
C PHE A 39 -21.29 25.98 -2.03
N HIS A 40 -21.33 26.70 -0.90
CA HIS A 40 -20.19 26.78 0.01
C HIS A 40 -19.78 25.41 0.61
N ARG A 41 -20.75 24.55 0.91
CA ARG A 41 -20.42 23.21 1.44
C ARG A 41 -19.86 22.30 0.36
N VAL A 42 -20.34 22.40 -0.88
CA VAL A 42 -19.77 21.67 -2.02
C VAL A 42 -18.33 22.11 -2.26
N GLU A 43 -18.06 23.43 -2.32
CA GLU A 43 -16.71 23.96 -2.46
C GLU A 43 -15.79 23.47 -1.33
N SER A 44 -16.24 23.54 -0.07
CA SER A 44 -15.46 23.07 1.08
C SER A 44 -15.20 21.57 1.04
N THR A 45 -16.15 20.77 0.59
CA THR A 45 -16.01 19.33 0.45
C THR A 45 -14.99 18.96 -0.63
N ILE A 46 -15.03 19.65 -1.77
CA ILE A 46 -14.06 19.47 -2.86
C ILE A 46 -12.66 19.89 -2.41
N ALA A 47 -12.53 21.08 -1.80
CA ALA A 47 -11.26 21.60 -1.33
C ALA A 47 -10.61 20.67 -0.27
N LEU A 48 -11.40 20.10 0.63
CA LEU A 48 -10.90 19.13 1.61
C LEU A 48 -10.45 17.83 0.94
N HIS A 49 -11.20 17.33 -0.02
CA HIS A 49 -10.85 16.15 -0.80
C HIS A 49 -9.55 16.36 -1.58
N ASP A 50 -9.41 17.47 -2.26
CA ASP A 50 -8.21 17.81 -3.05
C ASP A 50 -6.98 17.98 -2.15
N LYS A 51 -7.14 18.57 -0.97
CA LYS A 51 -6.07 18.69 0.01
C LYS A 51 -5.62 17.31 0.50
N MET A 52 -6.54 16.43 0.88
CA MET A 52 -6.21 15.08 1.34
C MET A 52 -5.51 14.25 0.26
N THR A 53 -5.94 14.37 -1.01
CA THR A 53 -5.29 13.70 -2.13
C THR A 53 -3.91 14.29 -2.43
N GLY A 54 -3.74 15.61 -2.31
CA GLY A 54 -2.46 16.29 -2.45
C GLY A 54 -1.45 15.86 -1.38
N ASP A 55 -1.86 15.87 -0.12
CA ASP A 55 -1.03 15.44 1.01
C ASP A 55 -0.60 13.96 0.86
N LEU A 56 -1.51 13.10 0.40
CA LEU A 56 -1.20 11.70 0.11
C LEU A 56 -0.20 11.56 -1.04
N GLN A 57 -0.37 12.33 -2.13
CA GLN A 57 0.57 12.33 -3.25
C GLN A 57 1.96 12.81 -2.82
N ASP A 58 2.05 13.84 -1.99
CA ASP A 58 3.33 14.34 -1.49
C ASP A 58 4.01 13.35 -0.54
N ALA A 59 3.25 12.69 0.34
CA ALA A 59 3.75 11.59 1.16
C ALA A 59 4.28 10.43 0.29
N MET A 60 3.56 10.07 -0.77
CA MET A 60 4.01 9.06 -1.74
C MET A 60 5.28 9.49 -2.48
N LYS A 61 5.42 10.77 -2.86
CA LYS A 61 6.67 11.30 -3.45
C LYS A 61 7.83 11.23 -2.48
N MET A 62 7.62 11.59 -1.21
CA MET A 62 8.66 11.51 -0.18
C MET A 62 9.12 10.08 0.06
N LEU A 63 8.20 9.13 0.25
CA LEU A 63 8.52 7.70 0.36
C LEU A 63 9.25 7.21 -0.90
N SER A 64 8.84 7.72 -2.05
CA SER A 64 9.46 7.45 -3.33
C SER A 64 10.91 7.95 -3.44
N SER A 65 11.33 8.95 -2.71
CA SER A 65 12.72 9.43 -2.72
C SER A 65 13.64 8.55 -1.86
N ILE A 66 13.06 7.85 -0.88
CA ILE A 66 13.80 7.05 0.11
C ILE A 66 13.96 5.60 -0.38
N PHE A 67 12.87 5.00 -0.91
CA PHE A 67 12.86 3.59 -1.31
C PHE A 67 13.03 3.41 -2.82
N HIS A 68 13.95 2.54 -3.19
CA HIS A 68 14.19 2.19 -4.60
C HIS A 68 13.04 1.38 -5.20
N ARG A 69 12.42 0.52 -4.40
CA ARG A 69 11.31 -0.36 -4.79
C ARG A 69 10.29 -0.49 -3.66
N ILE A 70 9.01 -0.46 -4.00
CA ILE A 70 7.90 -0.69 -3.06
C ILE A 70 6.96 -1.69 -3.69
N LEU A 71 6.69 -2.77 -2.97
CA LEU A 71 5.77 -3.83 -3.39
C LEU A 71 4.62 -3.96 -2.38
N LYS A 72 3.40 -4.10 -2.86
CA LYS A 72 2.30 -4.69 -2.07
C LYS A 72 2.35 -6.19 -2.31
N ILE A 73 2.54 -6.97 -1.26
CA ILE A 73 2.69 -8.42 -1.32
C ILE A 73 1.52 -9.09 -0.62
N ASN A 74 1.06 -10.21 -1.17
CA ASN A 74 0.10 -11.08 -0.52
C ASN A 74 0.77 -12.43 -0.27
N LEU A 75 1.06 -12.70 0.99
CA LEU A 75 1.75 -13.92 1.40
C LEU A 75 0.83 -15.15 1.37
N SER A 76 -0.50 -14.97 1.42
CA SER A 76 -1.46 -16.08 1.37
C SER A 76 -1.60 -16.66 -0.04
N THR A 77 -1.48 -15.80 -1.06
CA THR A 77 -1.61 -16.18 -2.48
C THR A 77 -0.28 -16.22 -3.23
N ASP A 78 0.83 -15.88 -2.56
CA ASP A 78 2.18 -15.79 -3.17
C ASP A 78 2.22 -14.83 -4.37
N THR A 79 1.54 -13.69 -4.24
CA THR A 79 1.44 -12.67 -5.31
C THR A 79 1.99 -11.33 -4.85
N TYR A 80 2.32 -10.46 -5.82
CA TYR A 80 2.73 -9.10 -5.53
C TYR A 80 2.27 -8.11 -6.60
N THR A 81 2.22 -6.84 -6.21
CA THR A 81 1.99 -5.71 -7.12
C THR A 81 3.09 -4.67 -6.89
N VAL A 82 3.71 -4.22 -7.97
CA VAL A 82 4.73 -3.17 -7.90
C VAL A 82 4.03 -1.82 -7.77
N ILE A 83 4.19 -1.18 -6.61
CA ILE A 83 3.72 0.19 -6.35
C ILE A 83 4.73 1.18 -6.90
N ARG A 84 6.03 0.87 -6.73
CA ARG A 84 7.13 1.66 -7.24
C ARG A 84 8.32 0.80 -7.62
N GLY A 85 9.06 1.24 -8.63
CA GLY A 85 10.25 0.60 -9.17
C GLY A 85 9.99 -0.01 -10.53
N LYS A 86 11.05 -0.50 -11.17
CA LYS A 86 10.93 -1.26 -12.41
C LYS A 86 10.68 -2.72 -12.08
N ASP A 87 9.67 -3.31 -12.67
CA ASP A 87 9.48 -4.74 -12.67
C ASP A 87 10.12 -5.33 -13.92
N SER A 88 11.36 -5.80 -13.77
CA SER A 88 12.08 -6.47 -14.86
C SER A 88 11.54 -7.87 -15.17
N THR A 89 10.66 -8.40 -14.30
CA THR A 89 10.06 -9.73 -14.42
C THR A 89 8.59 -9.70 -14.85
N ALA A 90 8.03 -8.51 -15.10
CA ALA A 90 6.61 -8.34 -15.46
C ALA A 90 6.17 -9.19 -16.67
N PHE A 91 7.07 -9.45 -17.61
CA PHE A 91 6.79 -10.31 -18.77
C PHE A 91 6.65 -11.81 -18.42
N MET A 92 7.22 -12.24 -17.31
CA MET A 92 7.21 -13.64 -16.87
C MET A 92 6.08 -13.91 -15.89
N ASN A 93 5.49 -12.85 -15.32
CA ASN A 93 4.44 -12.90 -14.29
C ASN A 93 4.72 -13.93 -13.17
N PRO A 94 5.95 -13.95 -12.59
CA PRO A 94 6.32 -14.92 -11.57
C PRO A 94 5.52 -14.68 -10.28
N SER A 95 5.43 -15.71 -9.44
CA SER A 95 4.98 -15.53 -8.06
C SER A 95 5.97 -14.66 -7.27
N LEU A 96 5.56 -14.19 -6.09
CA LEU A 96 6.47 -13.44 -5.19
C LEU A 96 7.70 -14.27 -4.84
N SER A 97 7.51 -15.53 -4.46
CA SER A 97 8.60 -16.45 -4.09
C SER A 97 9.57 -16.68 -5.24
N GLU A 98 9.06 -16.90 -6.46
CA GLU A 98 9.90 -17.04 -7.66
C GLU A 98 10.68 -15.77 -7.97
N SER A 99 10.01 -14.59 -7.89
CA SER A 99 10.66 -13.30 -8.12
C SER A 99 11.80 -13.04 -7.14
N LEU A 100 11.60 -13.32 -5.85
CA LEU A 100 12.62 -13.16 -4.82
C LEU A 100 13.79 -14.16 -5.00
N LYS A 101 13.48 -15.41 -5.37
CA LYS A 101 14.51 -16.43 -5.66
C LYS A 101 15.34 -16.08 -6.90
N MET A 102 14.71 -15.60 -7.96
CA MET A 102 15.40 -15.16 -9.18
C MET A 102 16.45 -14.08 -8.89
N MET A 103 16.24 -13.21 -7.91
CA MET A 103 17.25 -12.21 -7.51
C MET A 103 18.54 -12.87 -7.01
N ALA A 104 18.46 -13.96 -6.29
CA ALA A 104 19.63 -14.72 -5.84
C ALA A 104 20.25 -15.54 -7.00
N ASP A 105 19.43 -16.27 -7.76
CA ASP A 105 19.86 -17.15 -8.85
C ASP A 105 20.61 -16.38 -9.95
N HIS A 106 20.20 -15.14 -10.26
CA HIS A 106 20.85 -14.28 -11.25
C HIS A 106 22.00 -13.43 -10.68
N LYS A 107 22.50 -13.76 -9.48
CA LYS A 107 23.61 -13.07 -8.82
C LYS A 107 23.37 -11.57 -8.58
N TYR A 108 22.11 -11.17 -8.46
CA TYR A 108 21.81 -9.82 -8.02
C TYR A 108 22.10 -9.64 -6.52
N ILE A 109 22.07 -10.74 -5.74
CA ILE A 109 22.42 -10.74 -4.32
C ILE A 109 23.87 -11.18 -4.17
N TYR A 110 24.65 -10.47 -3.33
CA TYR A 110 26.03 -10.81 -3.06
C TYR A 110 26.15 -12.22 -2.47
N GLU A 111 27.15 -12.99 -2.90
CA GLU A 111 27.24 -14.43 -2.62
C GLU A 111 27.14 -14.78 -1.14
N GLU A 112 27.87 -14.04 -0.28
CA GLU A 112 27.83 -14.27 1.17
C GLU A 112 26.46 -13.97 1.82
N ASP A 113 25.64 -13.13 1.21
CA ASP A 113 24.34 -12.71 1.75
C ASP A 113 23.19 -13.59 1.23
N GLN A 114 23.43 -14.44 0.24
CA GLN A 114 22.38 -15.21 -0.44
C GLN A 114 21.63 -16.16 0.48
N GLU A 115 22.31 -16.86 1.37
CA GLU A 115 21.69 -17.81 2.29
C GLU A 115 20.73 -17.08 3.25
N GLU A 116 21.19 -15.99 3.86
CA GLU A 116 20.38 -15.18 4.77
C GLU A 116 19.21 -14.52 4.04
N TYR A 117 19.45 -13.99 2.84
CA TYR A 117 18.42 -13.41 1.98
C TYR A 117 17.33 -14.43 1.63
N LEU A 118 17.67 -15.62 1.14
CA LEU A 118 16.70 -16.65 0.76
C LEU A 118 15.92 -17.15 1.98
N LYS A 119 16.58 -17.32 3.13
CA LYS A 119 15.93 -17.68 4.38
C LYS A 119 14.94 -16.60 4.83
N PHE A 120 15.35 -15.33 4.81
CA PHE A 120 14.50 -14.19 5.17
C PHE A 120 13.31 -14.07 4.23
N CYS A 121 13.53 -14.11 2.91
CA CYS A 121 12.55 -13.91 1.87
C CYS A 121 11.62 -15.10 1.62
N SER A 122 11.84 -16.26 2.28
CA SER A 122 10.93 -17.38 2.13
C SER A 122 9.52 -17.02 2.64
N ILE A 123 8.49 -17.37 1.88
CA ILE A 123 7.09 -17.07 2.23
C ILE A 123 6.74 -17.60 3.61
N ASP A 124 7.19 -18.83 3.94
CA ASP A 124 6.94 -19.43 5.24
C ASP A 124 7.59 -18.64 6.39
N ASN A 125 8.79 -18.11 6.17
CA ASN A 125 9.44 -17.27 7.17
C ASN A 125 8.71 -15.94 7.35
N LEU A 126 8.37 -15.25 6.26
CA LEU A 126 7.65 -13.99 6.32
C LEU A 126 6.29 -14.15 7.02
N ARG A 127 5.54 -15.20 6.67
CA ARG A 127 4.25 -15.55 7.31
C ARG A 127 4.43 -15.80 8.81
N ARG A 128 5.39 -16.65 9.16
CA ARG A 128 5.65 -17.02 10.55
C ARG A 128 6.06 -15.82 11.40
N GLU A 129 6.96 -14.99 10.91
CA GLU A 129 7.47 -13.84 11.67
C GLU A 129 6.41 -12.76 11.85
N LEU A 130 5.65 -12.47 10.80
CA LEU A 130 4.54 -11.54 10.90
C LEU A 130 3.38 -12.09 11.76
N ALA A 131 3.08 -13.41 11.71
CA ALA A 131 2.05 -14.02 12.54
C ALA A 131 2.34 -13.95 14.06
N LYS A 132 3.63 -13.87 14.47
CA LYS A 132 4.04 -13.71 15.87
C LYS A 132 3.70 -12.36 16.50
N GLY A 133 2.99 -11.50 15.82
CA GLY A 133 2.64 -10.16 16.31
C GLY A 133 3.65 -9.07 15.95
N ARG A 134 4.70 -9.40 15.20
CA ARG A 134 5.64 -8.40 14.71
C ARG A 134 4.98 -7.57 13.62
N GLU A 135 4.92 -6.26 13.80
CA GLU A 135 4.39 -5.34 12.80
C GLU A 135 5.33 -5.20 11.60
N ARG A 136 6.65 -5.33 11.86
CA ARG A 136 7.71 -5.19 10.86
C ARG A 136 8.83 -6.20 11.07
N ILE A 137 9.46 -6.58 9.97
CA ILE A 137 10.69 -7.38 9.91
C ILE A 137 11.61 -6.78 8.86
N SER A 138 12.92 -6.88 9.04
CA SER A 138 13.88 -6.24 8.16
C SER A 138 15.14 -7.07 7.95
N LEU A 139 15.83 -6.81 6.84
CA LEU A 139 17.09 -7.42 6.44
C LEU A 139 17.99 -6.38 5.79
N ASN A 140 19.28 -6.40 6.14
CA ASN A 140 20.33 -5.70 5.38
C ASN A 140 21.07 -6.73 4.52
N TYR A 141 21.27 -6.44 3.26
CA TYR A 141 21.99 -7.30 2.33
C TYR A 141 22.63 -6.47 1.21
N ARG A 142 23.58 -7.05 0.51
CA ARG A 142 24.21 -6.41 -0.64
C ARG A 142 23.54 -6.85 -1.94
N THR A 143 23.13 -5.91 -2.76
CA THR A 143 22.55 -6.16 -4.07
C THR A 143 23.28 -5.39 -5.17
N LEU A 144 23.24 -5.93 -6.39
CA LEU A 144 23.90 -5.34 -7.57
C LEU A 144 23.11 -4.14 -8.07
N ILE A 145 23.68 -2.95 -7.94
CA ILE A 145 23.13 -1.68 -8.44
C ILE A 145 24.17 -1.02 -9.33
N LYS A 146 23.85 -0.78 -10.60
CA LYS A 146 24.76 -0.16 -11.59
C LYS A 146 26.15 -0.83 -11.61
N GLN A 147 26.17 -2.16 -11.65
CA GLN A 147 27.37 -3.01 -11.71
C GLN A 147 28.25 -3.02 -10.43
N GLU A 148 27.75 -2.48 -9.32
CA GLU A 148 28.43 -2.53 -8.02
C GLU A 148 27.49 -3.12 -6.96
N TYR A 149 28.05 -3.93 -6.05
CA TYR A 149 27.28 -4.39 -4.89
C TYR A 149 27.20 -3.29 -3.84
N ARG A 150 25.97 -2.93 -3.47
CA ARG A 150 25.68 -1.91 -2.46
C ARG A 150 24.79 -2.47 -1.36
N TRP A 151 25.01 -1.99 -0.17
CA TRP A 151 24.13 -2.28 0.95
C TRP A 151 22.74 -1.72 0.70
N VAL A 152 21.74 -2.57 0.92
CA VAL A 152 20.34 -2.25 0.81
C VAL A 152 19.61 -2.72 2.07
N PHE A 153 18.68 -1.92 2.52
CA PHE A 153 17.78 -2.24 3.61
C PHE A 153 16.43 -2.66 3.02
N MET A 154 15.98 -3.85 3.37
CA MET A 154 14.64 -4.34 3.05
C MET A 154 13.81 -4.36 4.32
N GLU A 155 12.60 -3.85 4.27
CA GLU A 155 11.64 -3.92 5.35
C GLU A 155 10.30 -4.45 4.85
N VAL A 156 9.71 -5.38 5.60
CA VAL A 156 8.36 -5.90 5.34
C VAL A 156 7.47 -5.52 6.52
N ILE A 157 6.41 -4.79 6.23
CA ILE A 157 5.48 -4.22 7.23
C ILE A 157 4.08 -4.76 6.95
N ARG A 158 3.35 -5.18 7.98
CA ARG A 158 1.92 -5.52 7.83
C ARG A 158 1.16 -4.33 7.26
N SER A 159 0.31 -4.56 6.27
CA SER A 159 -0.63 -3.53 5.83
C SER A 159 -1.79 -3.38 6.81
N ALA A 160 -2.53 -2.27 6.70
CA ALA A 160 -3.79 -2.09 7.45
C ALA A 160 -4.85 -3.16 7.08
N GLU A 161 -4.70 -3.80 5.92
CA GLU A 161 -5.59 -4.85 5.41
C GLU A 161 -5.18 -6.27 5.88
N TYR A 162 -4.07 -6.41 6.62
CA TYR A 162 -3.55 -7.70 7.06
C TYR A 162 -4.54 -8.47 7.94
N LYS A 163 -4.82 -9.71 7.55
CA LYS A 163 -5.63 -10.68 8.30
C LYS A 163 -4.90 -12.02 8.38
N PRO A 164 -5.18 -12.88 9.36
CA PRO A 164 -4.53 -14.20 9.47
C PRO A 164 -4.73 -15.11 8.25
N ASP A 165 -5.88 -14.99 7.58
CA ASP A 165 -6.29 -15.74 6.39
C ASP A 165 -5.96 -15.01 5.07
N ASP A 166 -5.68 -13.69 5.13
CA ASP A 166 -5.27 -12.87 3.98
C ASP A 166 -4.12 -11.94 4.38
N GLN A 167 -2.91 -12.47 4.28
CA GLN A 167 -1.69 -11.85 4.83
C GLN A 167 -1.09 -10.84 3.84
N ILE A 168 -1.70 -9.65 3.78
CA ILE A 168 -1.22 -8.54 2.95
C ILE A 168 -0.17 -7.72 3.72
N ALA A 169 0.96 -7.46 3.09
CA ALA A 169 2.04 -6.65 3.64
C ALA A 169 2.64 -5.71 2.58
N MET A 170 3.42 -4.74 3.03
CA MET A 170 4.20 -3.85 2.19
C MET A 170 5.68 -4.21 2.34
N MET A 171 6.38 -4.37 1.22
CA MET A 171 7.82 -4.60 1.16
C MET A 171 8.50 -3.36 0.57
N TYR A 172 9.42 -2.79 1.34
CA TYR A 172 10.20 -1.61 1.00
C TYR A 172 11.67 -2.01 0.80
N ILE A 173 12.28 -1.54 -0.30
CA ILE A 173 13.68 -1.85 -0.67
C ILE A 173 14.39 -0.57 -1.11
#